data_9b8d8fb3b43786c871e9d9c063f7ed6f
#
_entry.id   9b8d8fb3b43786c871e9d9c063f7ed6f
#
_cell.length_a   1.000
_cell.length_b   1.000
_cell.length_c   1.000
_cell.angle_alpha   90.00
_cell.angle_beta   90.00
_cell.angle_gamma   90.00
#
_symmetry.space_group_name_H-M   'P 1'
#
loop_
_entity.id
_entity.type
_entity.pdbx_description
1 polymer ?
#
loop_
_entity_poly.entity_id
_entity_poly.type
_entity_poly.pdbx_seq_one_letter_code
_entity_poly.pdbx_strand_id
1 'polypeptide(L)'
;MPFIVAGTILAVIFMMLLPMIDNAEKARWNTGESFSNQVIFLAVLFFTLVSMGLYRSPAVALMPDVTPNHLRSRANALINLMGAVGGVYALIMIKVLVGKGETPDYLPLFASIAAVMAIAVGILVITIRENKLREEVEKAEAANAGTIEEKA
;
A
#
# COMPACT_ATOMS: atom_id res chain seq x y z
N MET A 1 -9.21 9.52 -6.67
CA MET A 1 -8.04 8.86 -7.31
C MET A 1 -6.71 9.61 -7.20
N PRO A 2 -6.56 10.93 -7.43
CA PRO A 2 -5.24 11.56 -7.45
C PRO A 2 -4.46 11.44 -6.14
N PHE A 3 -5.12 11.49 -5.00
CA PHE A 3 -4.48 11.33 -3.69
C PHE A 3 -3.88 9.94 -3.45
N ILE A 4 -4.54 8.87 -3.94
CA ILE A 4 -4.03 7.49 -3.82
C ILE A 4 -2.77 7.35 -4.66
N VAL A 5 -2.78 7.85 -5.90
CA VAL A 5 -1.63 7.78 -6.81
C VAL A 5 -0.45 8.59 -6.26
N ALA A 6 -0.69 9.84 -5.85
CA ALA A 6 0.35 10.71 -5.29
C ALA A 6 0.96 10.11 -4.01
N GLY A 7 0.12 9.64 -3.09
CA GLY A 7 0.57 9.00 -1.86
C GLY A 7 1.34 7.71 -2.10
N THR A 8 0.93 6.91 -3.10
CA THR A 8 1.67 5.69 -3.47
C THR A 8 3.03 6.00 -4.09
N ILE A 9 3.11 6.97 -4.99
CA ILE A 9 4.38 7.40 -5.59
C ILE A 9 5.33 7.87 -4.50
N LEU A 10 4.85 8.71 -3.58
CA LEU A 10 5.63 9.22 -2.46
C LEU A 10 6.12 8.09 -1.55
N ALA A 11 5.23 7.14 -1.20
CA ALA A 11 5.57 5.98 -0.39
C ALA A 11 6.61 5.08 -1.07
N VAL A 12 6.49 4.83 -2.38
CA VAL A 12 7.47 4.04 -3.15
C VAL A 12 8.83 4.73 -3.16
N ILE A 13 8.88 6.05 -3.36
CA ILE A 13 10.13 6.81 -3.36
C ILE A 13 10.83 6.69 -2.00
N PHE A 14 10.12 6.98 -0.91
CA PHE A 14 10.71 6.89 0.44
C PHE A 14 11.08 5.45 0.81
N MET A 15 10.27 4.47 0.41
CA MET A 15 10.57 3.06 0.63
C MET A 15 11.82 2.60 -0.12
N MET A 16 12.12 3.14 -1.31
CA MET A 16 13.35 2.86 -2.03
C MET A 16 14.58 3.55 -1.44
N LEU A 17 14.41 4.68 -0.76
CA LEU A 17 15.49 5.37 -0.08
C LEU A 17 16.00 4.59 1.16
N LEU A 18 15.13 3.86 1.86
CA LEU A 18 15.50 3.11 3.06
C LEU A 18 16.66 2.12 2.84
N PRO A 19 16.60 1.17 1.88
CA PRO A 19 17.70 0.23 1.66
C PRO A 19 18.95 0.91 1.10
N MET A 20 18.81 2.04 0.38
CA MET A 20 19.97 2.80 -0.07
C MET A 20 20.75 3.43 1.09
N ILE A 21 20.02 3.96 2.09
CA ILE A 21 20.62 4.52 3.30
C ILE A 21 21.24 3.40 4.15
N ASP A 22 20.56 2.25 4.31
CA ASP A 22 21.07 1.09 5.03
C ASP A 22 22.37 0.56 4.41
N ASN A 23 22.44 0.46 3.09
CA ASN A 23 23.66 0.05 2.38
C ASN A 23 24.79 1.09 2.52
N ALA A 24 24.47 2.40 2.50
CA ALA A 24 25.44 3.46 2.72
C ALA A 24 25.97 3.44 4.17
N GLU A 25 25.14 3.12 5.14
CA GLU A 25 25.52 2.97 6.55
C GLU A 25 26.46 1.78 6.75
N LYS A 26 26.14 0.62 6.15
CA LYS A 26 27.02 -0.56 6.18
C LYS A 26 28.40 -0.27 5.59
N ALA A 27 28.48 0.48 4.52
CA ALA A 27 29.75 0.90 3.90
C ALA A 27 30.57 1.83 4.80
N ARG A 28 29.93 2.63 5.65
CA ARG A 28 30.56 3.61 6.55
C ARG A 28 30.79 3.10 7.98
N TRP A 29 30.26 1.92 8.34
CA TRP A 29 30.43 1.33 9.66
C TRP A 29 31.89 1.30 10.14
N ASN A 30 32.84 1.14 9.22
CA ASN A 30 34.26 1.13 9.48
C ASN A 30 34.88 2.52 9.75
N THR A 31 34.13 3.62 9.56
CA THR A 31 34.66 5.00 9.69
C THR A 31 34.18 5.74 10.95
N GLY A 32 33.36 5.14 11.81
CA GLY A 32 33.00 5.69 13.13
C GLY A 32 31.94 6.82 13.13
N GLU A 33 31.40 7.21 11.97
CA GLU A 33 30.37 8.27 11.83
C GLU A 33 28.94 7.74 11.82
N SER A 34 28.60 6.88 12.79
CA SER A 34 27.32 6.14 12.77
C SER A 34 26.08 6.96 13.17
N PHE A 35 26.24 7.98 14.06
CA PHE A 35 25.08 8.64 14.67
C PHE A 35 24.27 9.51 13.69
N SER A 36 24.94 10.23 12.79
CA SER A 36 24.24 11.12 11.82
C SER A 36 23.38 10.34 10.83
N ASN A 37 23.84 9.17 10.41
CA ASN A 37 23.11 8.32 9.45
C ASN A 37 21.90 7.63 10.07
N GLN A 38 21.96 7.24 11.36
CA GLN A 38 20.82 6.69 12.07
C GLN A 38 19.66 7.69 12.19
N VAL A 39 19.96 8.96 12.43
CA VAL A 39 18.93 10.02 12.45
C VAL A 39 18.29 10.18 11.07
N ILE A 40 19.08 10.16 9.99
CA ILE A 40 18.59 10.24 8.62
C ILE A 40 17.71 9.03 8.31
N PHE A 41 18.14 7.83 8.67
CA PHE A 41 17.35 6.60 8.49
C PHE A 41 16.00 6.68 9.21
N LEU A 42 15.99 7.11 10.48
CA LEU A 42 14.76 7.29 11.25
C LEU A 42 13.84 8.37 10.65
N ALA A 43 14.39 9.46 10.15
CA ALA A 43 13.63 10.50 9.48
C ALA A 43 12.96 9.97 8.19
N VAL A 44 13.70 9.26 7.35
CA VAL A 44 13.16 8.66 6.12
C VAL A 44 12.13 7.58 6.44
N LEU A 45 12.35 6.77 7.47
CA LEU A 45 11.38 5.80 7.96
C LEU A 45 10.08 6.49 8.41
N PHE A 46 10.19 7.57 9.18
CA PHE A 46 9.04 8.37 9.60
C PHE A 46 8.25 8.91 8.41
N PHE A 47 8.91 9.52 7.42
CA PHE A 47 8.25 10.01 6.20
C PHE A 47 7.62 8.88 5.37
N THR A 48 8.26 7.71 5.33
CA THR A 48 7.67 6.51 4.70
C THR A 48 6.36 6.12 5.37
N LEU A 49 6.34 6.05 6.70
CA LEU A 49 5.15 5.70 7.47
C LEU A 49 4.04 6.74 7.31
N VAL A 50 4.37 8.04 7.33
CA VAL A 50 3.42 9.13 7.08
C VAL A 50 2.83 9.02 5.67
N SER A 51 3.66 8.78 4.66
CA SER A 51 3.21 8.60 3.27
C SER A 51 2.28 7.39 3.12
N MET A 52 2.61 6.27 3.79
CA MET A 52 1.75 5.08 3.83
C MET A 52 0.41 5.38 4.51
N GLY A 53 0.40 6.14 5.61
CA GLY A 53 -0.83 6.59 6.28
C GLY A 53 -1.69 7.47 5.39
N LEU A 54 -1.07 8.40 4.67
CA LEU A 54 -1.76 9.35 3.79
C LEU A 54 -2.51 8.67 2.64
N TYR A 55 -1.94 7.66 1.98
CA TYR A 55 -2.65 6.98 0.90
C TYR A 55 -3.62 5.90 1.40
N ARG A 56 -3.35 5.29 2.57
CA ARG A 56 -4.19 4.23 3.13
C ARG A 56 -5.59 4.73 3.48
N SER A 57 -5.70 5.93 4.04
CA SER A 57 -6.99 6.51 4.43
C SER A 57 -7.95 6.66 3.23
N PRO A 58 -7.60 7.32 2.12
CA PRO A 58 -8.48 7.42 0.97
C PRO A 58 -8.67 6.06 0.25
N ALA A 59 -7.70 5.15 0.30
CA ALA A 59 -7.84 3.82 -0.29
C ALA A 59 -8.89 2.98 0.45
N VAL A 60 -8.92 3.04 1.78
CA VAL A 60 -9.93 2.36 2.61
C VAL A 60 -11.30 3.03 2.48
N ALA A 61 -11.36 4.36 2.37
CA ALA A 61 -12.60 5.09 2.18
C ALA A 61 -13.25 4.83 0.80
N LEU A 62 -12.45 4.53 -0.22
CA LEU A 62 -12.95 4.21 -1.56
C LEU A 62 -13.84 2.97 -1.58
N MET A 63 -13.55 1.97 -0.73
CA MET A 63 -14.28 0.70 -0.71
C MET A 63 -15.78 0.87 -0.46
N PRO A 64 -16.25 1.58 0.61
CA PRO A 64 -17.68 1.80 0.80
C PRO A 64 -18.31 2.69 -0.28
N ASP A 65 -17.54 3.57 -0.91
CA ASP A 65 -18.03 4.48 -1.97
C ASP A 65 -18.33 3.75 -3.29
N VAL A 66 -17.63 2.64 -3.56
CA VAL A 66 -17.77 1.86 -4.80
C VAL A 66 -18.45 0.51 -4.58
N THR A 67 -18.94 0.22 -3.37
CA THR A 67 -19.54 -1.07 -3.02
C THR A 67 -20.94 -0.88 -2.41
N PRO A 68 -21.99 -1.47 -3.01
CA PRO A 68 -23.35 -1.44 -2.45
C PRO A 68 -23.41 -1.99 -1.04
N ASN A 69 -24.31 -1.47 -0.21
CA ASN A 69 -24.42 -1.79 1.22
C ASN A 69 -24.47 -3.31 1.52
N HIS A 70 -25.20 -4.08 0.70
CA HIS A 70 -25.35 -5.53 0.89
C HIS A 70 -24.08 -6.34 0.57
N LEU A 71 -23.09 -5.77 -0.12
CA LEU A 71 -21.82 -6.41 -0.47
C LEU A 71 -20.63 -5.93 0.36
N ARG A 72 -20.78 -4.90 1.18
CA ARG A 72 -19.68 -4.30 1.98
C ARG A 72 -18.98 -5.31 2.89
N SER A 73 -19.74 -6.21 3.52
CA SER A 73 -19.15 -7.25 4.39
C SER A 73 -18.25 -8.21 3.59
N ARG A 74 -18.68 -8.63 2.39
CA ARG A 74 -17.90 -9.51 1.51
C ARG A 74 -16.66 -8.80 0.99
N ALA A 75 -16.78 -7.53 0.59
CA ALA A 75 -15.67 -6.73 0.12
C ALA A 75 -14.60 -6.54 1.22
N ASN A 76 -15.01 -6.27 2.47
CA ASN A 76 -14.10 -6.17 3.60
C ASN A 76 -13.37 -7.48 3.90
N ALA A 77 -14.07 -8.62 3.82
CA ALA A 77 -13.44 -9.93 3.96
C ALA A 77 -12.37 -10.19 2.88
N LEU A 78 -12.65 -9.76 1.64
CA LEU A 78 -11.72 -9.90 0.53
C LEU A 78 -10.45 -9.04 0.72
N ILE A 79 -10.61 -7.80 1.22
CA ILE A 79 -9.48 -6.91 1.54
C ILE A 79 -8.59 -7.52 2.61
N ASN A 80 -9.17 -8.06 3.68
CA ASN A 80 -8.42 -8.73 4.74
C ASN A 80 -7.70 -9.99 4.23
N LEU A 81 -8.35 -10.78 3.37
CA LEU A 81 -7.73 -11.93 2.73
C LEU A 81 -6.54 -11.53 1.86
N MET A 82 -6.67 -10.49 1.04
CA MET A 82 -5.57 -9.97 0.23
C MET A 82 -4.43 -9.42 1.09
N GLY A 83 -4.74 -8.80 2.22
CA GLY A 83 -3.74 -8.38 3.21
C GLY A 83 -2.94 -9.56 3.77
N ALA A 84 -3.60 -10.67 4.10
CA ALA A 84 -2.95 -11.89 4.56
C ALA A 84 -2.05 -12.50 3.47
N VAL A 85 -2.53 -12.56 2.22
CA VAL A 85 -1.73 -13.01 1.06
C VAL A 85 -0.49 -12.13 0.87
N GLY A 86 -0.63 -10.81 0.99
CA GLY A 86 0.50 -9.87 0.95
C GLY A 86 1.52 -10.13 2.06
N GLY A 87 1.05 -10.45 3.27
CA GLY A 87 1.93 -10.82 4.39
C GLY A 87 2.72 -12.10 4.13
N VAL A 88 2.06 -13.15 3.61
CA VAL A 88 2.73 -14.41 3.21
C VAL A 88 3.74 -14.16 2.10
N TYR A 89 3.38 -13.35 1.09
CA TYR A 89 4.30 -12.95 0.02
C TYR A 89 5.56 -12.27 0.59
N ALA A 90 5.40 -11.31 1.50
CA ALA A 90 6.53 -10.62 2.11
C ALA A 90 7.47 -11.59 2.87
N LEU A 91 6.92 -12.54 3.64
CA LEU A 91 7.70 -13.53 4.37
C LEU A 91 8.50 -14.45 3.42
N ILE A 92 7.89 -14.88 2.31
CA ILE A 92 8.58 -15.68 1.29
C ILE A 92 9.70 -14.88 0.65
N MET A 93 9.45 -13.62 0.29
CA MET A 93 10.44 -12.74 -0.33
C MET A 93 11.61 -12.42 0.61
N ILE A 94 11.36 -12.22 1.90
CA ILE A 94 12.42 -12.10 2.90
C ILE A 94 13.33 -13.33 2.87
N LYS A 95 12.75 -14.52 2.89
CA LYS A 95 13.51 -15.78 2.90
C LYS A 95 14.33 -16.00 1.62
N VAL A 96 13.81 -15.54 0.47
CA VAL A 96 14.42 -15.80 -0.85
C VAL A 96 15.43 -14.71 -1.22
N LEU A 97 15.11 -13.46 -0.98
CA LEU A 97 15.88 -12.30 -1.46
C LEU A 97 16.86 -11.74 -0.43
N VAL A 98 16.57 -11.88 0.86
CA VAL A 98 17.51 -11.46 1.91
C VAL A 98 18.55 -12.55 2.09
N GLY A 99 19.80 -12.29 1.66
CA GLY A 99 20.90 -13.24 1.75
C GLY A 99 21.22 -13.60 3.21
N LYS A 100 21.79 -14.81 3.41
CA LYS A 100 22.21 -15.33 4.72
C LYS A 100 23.62 -14.86 5.14
N GLY A 101 24.15 -13.77 4.54
CA GLY A 101 25.47 -13.23 4.86
C GLY A 101 25.47 -12.36 6.12
N GLU A 102 26.67 -12.02 6.57
CA GLU A 102 26.86 -11.09 7.74
C GLU A 102 26.29 -9.68 7.45
N THR A 103 26.15 -9.31 6.18
CA THR A 103 25.55 -8.03 5.73
C THR A 103 24.42 -8.31 4.74
N PRO A 104 23.18 -8.56 5.21
CA PRO A 104 22.05 -8.82 4.33
C PRO A 104 21.73 -7.58 3.49
N ASP A 105 21.50 -7.78 2.18
CA ASP A 105 21.05 -6.71 1.28
C ASP A 105 19.53 -6.72 1.20
N TYR A 106 18.91 -5.64 1.64
CA TYR A 106 17.45 -5.47 1.62
C TYR A 106 16.93 -4.81 0.34
N LEU A 107 17.80 -4.29 -0.51
CA LEU A 107 17.42 -3.58 -1.72
C LEU A 107 16.52 -4.42 -2.65
N PRO A 108 16.84 -5.70 -2.97
CA PRO A 108 15.99 -6.50 -3.82
C PRO A 108 14.62 -6.81 -3.20
N LEU A 109 14.55 -6.92 -1.87
CA LEU A 109 13.30 -7.10 -1.15
C LEU A 109 12.39 -5.88 -1.31
N PHE A 110 12.91 -4.70 -0.99
CA PHE A 110 12.15 -3.44 -1.11
C PHE A 110 11.75 -3.16 -2.56
N ALA A 111 12.63 -3.46 -3.54
CA ALA A 111 12.32 -3.35 -4.95
C ALA A 111 11.16 -4.26 -5.38
N SER A 112 11.12 -5.51 -4.91
CA SER A 112 10.03 -6.44 -5.23
C SER A 112 8.69 -5.97 -4.66
N ILE A 113 8.67 -5.49 -3.41
CA ILE A 113 7.46 -4.96 -2.76
C ILE A 113 6.99 -3.69 -3.49
N ALA A 114 7.90 -2.78 -3.83
CA ALA A 114 7.59 -1.56 -4.57
C ALA A 114 7.00 -1.86 -5.96
N ALA A 115 7.54 -2.86 -6.65
CA ALA A 115 7.04 -3.29 -7.97
C ALA A 115 5.61 -3.83 -7.85
N VAL A 116 5.34 -4.71 -6.89
CA VAL A 116 3.98 -5.24 -6.65
C VAL A 116 3.01 -4.12 -6.29
N MET A 117 3.42 -3.17 -5.45
CA MET A 117 2.60 -2.02 -5.06
C MET A 117 2.29 -1.11 -6.25
N ALA A 118 3.29 -0.82 -7.09
CA ALA A 118 3.12 -0.02 -8.30
C ALA A 118 2.19 -0.70 -9.32
N ILE A 119 2.34 -2.02 -9.51
CA ILE A 119 1.46 -2.80 -10.39
C ILE A 119 0.02 -2.81 -9.86
N ALA A 120 -0.17 -3.05 -8.57
CA ALA A 120 -1.50 -3.09 -7.95
C ALA A 120 -2.22 -1.75 -8.08
N VAL A 121 -1.53 -0.63 -7.82
CA VAL A 121 -2.10 0.72 -8.00
C VAL A 121 -2.31 1.05 -9.47
N GLY A 122 -1.42 0.62 -10.36
CA GLY A 122 -1.61 0.76 -11.81
C GLY A 122 -2.88 0.06 -12.30
N ILE A 123 -3.10 -1.19 -11.89
CA ILE A 123 -4.33 -1.94 -12.20
C ILE A 123 -5.55 -1.21 -11.64
N LEU A 124 -5.49 -0.74 -10.39
CA LEU A 124 -6.57 -0.02 -9.75
C LEU A 124 -6.95 1.25 -10.53
N VAL A 125 -5.97 2.05 -10.93
CA VAL A 125 -6.19 3.30 -11.68
C VAL A 125 -6.80 3.04 -13.05
N ILE A 126 -6.38 1.95 -13.73
CA ILE A 126 -6.90 1.59 -15.07
C ILE A 126 -8.31 1.01 -14.96
N THR A 127 -8.56 0.17 -13.94
CA THR A 127 -9.80 -0.59 -13.81
C THR A 127 -10.92 0.22 -13.16
N ILE A 128 -10.60 1.02 -12.14
CA ILE A 128 -11.62 1.76 -11.37
C ILE A 128 -11.84 3.15 -11.97
N ARG A 129 -12.96 3.30 -12.68
CA ARG A 129 -13.52 4.61 -13.06
C ARG A 129 -14.45 5.09 -11.96
N GLU A 130 -13.90 5.76 -10.96
CA GLU A 130 -14.58 6.20 -9.73
C GLU A 130 -15.96 6.82 -9.97
N ASN A 131 -16.08 7.74 -10.93
CA ASN A 131 -17.33 8.45 -11.19
C ASN A 131 -18.43 7.53 -11.71
N LYS A 132 -18.10 6.55 -12.57
CA LYS A 132 -19.09 5.61 -13.11
C LYS A 132 -19.57 4.62 -12.05
N LEU A 133 -18.64 4.12 -11.24
CA LEU A 133 -18.97 3.17 -10.19
C LEU A 133 -19.81 3.81 -9.08
N ARG A 134 -19.56 5.06 -8.73
CA ARG A 134 -20.39 5.82 -7.77
C ARG A 134 -21.82 5.97 -8.28
N GLU A 135 -22.01 6.36 -9.54
CA GLU A 135 -23.34 6.46 -10.14
C GLU A 135 -24.08 5.12 -10.20
N GLU A 136 -23.37 4.03 -10.47
CA GLU A 136 -23.95 2.68 -10.48
C GLU A 136 -24.37 2.24 -9.07
N VAL A 137 -23.55 2.52 -8.05
CA VAL A 137 -23.88 2.21 -6.65
C VAL A 137 -25.08 3.01 -6.19
N GLU A 138 -25.13 4.31 -6.47
CA GLU A 138 -26.24 5.20 -6.11
C GLU A 138 -27.56 4.76 -6.78
N LYS A 139 -27.51 4.38 -8.07
CA LYS A 139 -28.66 3.82 -8.77
C LYS A 139 -29.12 2.48 -8.18
N ALA A 140 -28.19 1.61 -7.82
CA ALA A 140 -28.52 0.32 -7.22
C ALA A 140 -29.10 0.47 -5.81
N GLU A 141 -28.66 1.44 -5.02
CA GLU A 141 -29.20 1.74 -3.70
C GLU A 141 -30.61 2.36 -3.80
N ALA A 142 -30.81 3.29 -4.74
CA ALA A 142 -32.13 3.89 -4.99
C ALA A 142 -33.17 2.86 -5.46
N ALA A 143 -32.77 1.91 -6.33
CA ALA A 143 -33.62 0.83 -6.79
C ALA A 143 -34.02 -0.12 -5.63
N ASN A 144 -33.08 -0.42 -4.73
CA ASN A 144 -33.35 -1.25 -3.56
C ASN A 144 -34.26 -0.55 -2.53
N ALA A 145 -34.11 0.75 -2.33
CA ALA A 145 -34.96 1.54 -1.43
C ALA A 145 -36.43 1.55 -1.93
N GLY A 146 -36.64 1.79 -3.23
CA GLY A 146 -37.99 1.74 -3.82
C GLY A 146 -38.68 0.36 -3.71
N THR A 147 -37.89 -0.72 -3.80
CA THR A 147 -38.43 -2.10 -3.65
C THR A 147 -38.83 -2.45 -2.19
N ILE A 148 -38.23 -1.78 -1.21
CA ILE A 148 -38.57 -1.95 0.20
C ILE A 148 -39.83 -1.18 0.55
N GLU A 149 -40.00 0.03 0.02
CA GLU A 149 -41.22 0.84 0.20
C GLU A 149 -42.46 0.22 -0.46
N GLU A 150 -42.30 -0.46 -1.60
CA GLU A 150 -43.41 -1.15 -2.30
C GLU A 150 -43.87 -2.44 -1.56
N LYS A 151 -43.04 -3.00 -0.66
CA LYS A 151 -43.35 -4.22 0.11
C LYS A 151 -43.79 -3.96 1.54
N ALA A 152 -43.82 -2.72 2.00
CA ALA A 152 -44.25 -2.30 3.32
C ALA A 152 -45.70 -1.81 3.29
#